data_56b2371485ee9d8ae50f13c153bf807b
#
_entry.id   56b2371485ee9d8ae50f13c153bf807b
#
_cell.length_a   1.000
_cell.length_b   1.000
_cell.length_c   1.000
_cell.angle_alpha   90.00
_cell.angle_beta   90.00
_cell.angle_gamma   90.00
#
_symmetry.space_group_name_H-M   'P 1'
#
loop_
_entity.id
_entity.type
_entity.pdbx_description
1 polymer ?
#
loop_
_entity_poly.entity_id
_entity_poly.type
_entity_poly.pdbx_seq_one_letter_code
_entity_poly.pdbx_strand_id
1 'polypeptide(L)'
;LVREKYINSLSDTDIIEPPQIIIEAYLDIEDKKYSGTNNELREDCPGIRVELAFNDAYTDIYKNMLKDKEIFDIPVEFYTVSYQYFSSEPVVYRFSPIKGVFIDTTRKDYSYIVDKFVANNITTYLNQQERTDLSTAYRKSRHDFQNNVVVKQLNKSISKNVKIDNKEVSIDLHEDTVDEWKNQMSIRVEKIPFENIGFGTQNTIKIELAIKNSSEQVNIVMMEEPENNLSYTNMTKLVKRVIESNGKQVFISTHSSYEI
;
A
#
# COMPACT_ATOMS: atom_id res chain seq x y z
N LEU A 1 -21.78 -16.43 -9.48
CA LEU A 1 -22.88 -15.87 -10.27
C LEU A 1 -22.42 -15.25 -11.60
N VAL A 2 -21.45 -14.27 -11.58
CA VAL A 2 -20.92 -13.65 -12.82
C VAL A 2 -20.16 -14.66 -13.66
N ARG A 3 -19.24 -15.42 -13.04
CA ARG A 3 -18.49 -16.52 -13.67
C ARG A 3 -19.41 -17.54 -14.34
N GLU A 4 -20.41 -18.01 -13.63
CA GLU A 4 -21.37 -19.00 -14.15
C GLU A 4 -22.17 -18.48 -15.32
N LYS A 5 -22.64 -17.22 -15.25
CA LYS A 5 -23.35 -16.58 -16.35
C LYS A 5 -22.46 -16.45 -17.59
N TYR A 6 -21.20 -16.06 -17.38
CA TYR A 6 -20.24 -15.94 -18.47
C TYR A 6 -19.97 -17.28 -19.13
N ILE A 7 -19.61 -18.32 -18.36
CA ILE A 7 -19.32 -19.65 -18.89
C ILE A 7 -20.55 -20.24 -19.62
N ASN A 8 -21.74 -20.07 -19.06
CA ASN A 8 -22.98 -20.58 -19.69
C ASN A 8 -23.39 -19.79 -20.94
N SER A 9 -22.85 -18.59 -21.14
CA SER A 9 -23.11 -17.77 -22.33
C SER A 9 -22.15 -18.05 -23.49
N LEU A 10 -21.04 -18.76 -23.23
CA LEU A 10 -20.08 -19.10 -24.28
C LEU A 10 -20.74 -20.01 -25.34
N SER A 11 -20.65 -19.57 -26.60
CA SER A 11 -21.18 -20.34 -27.74
C SER A 11 -20.12 -20.41 -28.83
N ASP A 12 -20.24 -21.42 -29.71
CA ASP A 12 -19.33 -21.65 -30.83
C ASP A 12 -19.48 -20.56 -31.93
N THR A 13 -20.55 -19.74 -31.89
CA THR A 13 -20.92 -18.82 -32.95
C THR A 13 -20.75 -17.35 -32.61
N ASP A 14 -20.87 -16.98 -31.32
CA ASP A 14 -20.84 -15.60 -30.88
C ASP A 14 -19.62 -15.34 -30.02
N ILE A 15 -18.91 -14.24 -30.32
CA ILE A 15 -17.81 -13.77 -29.50
C ILE A 15 -18.44 -12.98 -28.36
N ILE A 16 -18.46 -13.60 -27.18
CA ILE A 16 -18.94 -12.95 -25.96
C ILE A 16 -17.75 -12.32 -25.27
N GLU A 17 -17.80 -11.01 -25.07
CA GLU A 17 -16.78 -10.30 -24.32
C GLU A 17 -16.76 -10.75 -22.87
N PRO A 18 -15.58 -11.01 -22.29
CA PRO A 18 -15.45 -11.30 -20.89
C PRO A 18 -16.00 -10.16 -20.01
N PRO A 19 -16.55 -10.45 -18.81
CA PRO A 19 -17.18 -9.45 -17.96
C PRO A 19 -16.15 -8.42 -17.51
N GLN A 20 -16.53 -7.14 -17.49
CA GLN A 20 -15.73 -6.03 -16.97
C GLN A 20 -16.16 -5.65 -15.56
N ILE A 21 -15.24 -5.03 -14.80
CA ILE A 21 -15.51 -4.42 -13.51
C ILE A 21 -15.20 -2.93 -13.62
N ILE A 22 -16.17 -2.09 -13.26
CA ILE A 22 -16.02 -0.65 -13.19
C ILE A 22 -16.27 -0.21 -11.76
N ILE A 23 -15.34 0.58 -11.24
CA ILE A 23 -15.45 1.21 -9.91
C ILE A 23 -15.28 2.70 -10.12
N GLU A 24 -16.25 3.48 -9.66
CA GLU A 24 -16.23 4.93 -9.78
C GLU A 24 -16.27 5.57 -8.38
N ALA A 25 -15.46 6.58 -8.19
CA ALA A 25 -15.45 7.44 -7.03
C ALA A 25 -15.71 8.88 -7.47
N TYR A 26 -16.86 9.42 -7.09
CA TYR A 26 -17.23 10.81 -7.30
C TYR A 26 -16.60 11.66 -6.21
N LEU A 27 -15.93 12.74 -6.60
CA LEU A 27 -15.13 13.57 -5.71
C LEU A 27 -15.81 14.92 -5.48
N ASP A 28 -15.76 15.40 -4.24
CA ASP A 28 -16.21 16.75 -3.89
C ASP A 28 -15.01 17.71 -3.91
N ILE A 29 -14.56 18.06 -5.12
CA ILE A 29 -13.42 18.97 -5.36
C ILE A 29 -13.74 19.89 -6.55
N GLU A 30 -13.32 21.14 -6.47
CA GLU A 30 -13.48 22.13 -7.54
C GLU A 30 -12.21 22.20 -8.40
N ASP A 31 -11.93 21.20 -9.25
CA ASP A 31 -10.82 21.25 -10.18
C ASP A 31 -11.18 20.58 -11.52
N LYS A 32 -11.17 21.36 -12.57
CA LYS A 32 -11.48 20.93 -13.96
C LYS A 32 -10.55 19.82 -14.47
N LYS A 33 -9.37 19.71 -13.93
CA LYS A 33 -8.42 18.66 -14.31
C LYS A 33 -8.97 17.25 -14.05
N TYR A 34 -9.82 17.11 -13.02
CA TYR A 34 -10.39 15.83 -12.62
C TYR A 34 -11.83 15.64 -13.06
N SER A 35 -12.44 16.70 -13.65
CA SER A 35 -13.84 16.73 -14.07
C SER A 35 -13.99 16.32 -15.52
N GLY A 36 -15.05 15.58 -15.81
CA GLY A 36 -15.42 15.15 -17.15
C GLY A 36 -16.59 14.18 -17.15
N THR A 37 -16.95 13.70 -18.33
CA THR A 37 -18.11 12.82 -18.56
C THR A 37 -17.75 11.34 -18.63
N ASN A 38 -16.50 10.96 -18.37
CA ASN A 38 -16.08 9.55 -18.37
C ASN A 38 -16.52 8.83 -17.09
N ASN A 39 -17.85 8.79 -16.87
CA ASN A 39 -18.51 8.13 -15.75
C ASN A 39 -19.86 7.54 -16.20
N GLU A 40 -20.43 6.67 -15.37
CA GLU A 40 -21.70 5.98 -15.66
C GLU A 40 -22.88 6.95 -15.82
N LEU A 41 -22.89 8.03 -15.03
CA LEU A 41 -23.94 9.05 -15.09
C LEU A 41 -23.82 9.98 -16.32
N ARG A 42 -22.66 10.00 -16.97
CA ARG A 42 -22.31 10.92 -18.08
C ARG A 42 -22.45 12.39 -17.70
N GLU A 43 -22.26 12.70 -16.44
CA GLU A 43 -22.30 14.05 -15.91
C GLU A 43 -20.90 14.65 -15.87
N ASP A 44 -20.78 15.94 -16.15
CA ASP A 44 -19.51 16.66 -16.05
C ASP A 44 -19.22 16.98 -14.58
N CYS A 45 -18.54 16.06 -13.93
CA CYS A 45 -18.20 16.15 -12.52
C CYS A 45 -16.81 15.55 -12.24
N PRO A 46 -16.17 15.90 -11.10
CA PRO A 46 -14.88 15.35 -10.75
C PRO A 46 -15.00 13.92 -10.19
N GLY A 47 -14.08 13.07 -10.62
CA GLY A 47 -14.07 11.69 -10.16
C GLY A 47 -12.90 10.86 -10.67
N ILE A 48 -12.86 9.63 -10.18
CA ILE A 48 -11.89 8.60 -10.56
C ILE A 48 -12.66 7.36 -11.03
N ARG A 49 -12.27 6.82 -12.17
CA ARG A 49 -12.76 5.56 -12.74
C ARG A 49 -11.63 4.54 -12.75
N VAL A 50 -11.89 3.40 -12.16
CA VAL A 50 -11.04 2.22 -12.25
C VAL A 50 -11.80 1.19 -13.07
N GLU A 51 -11.16 0.70 -14.12
CA GLU A 51 -11.75 -0.27 -15.00
C GLU A 51 -10.84 -1.47 -15.16
N LEU A 52 -11.38 -2.65 -14.88
CA LEU A 52 -10.76 -3.94 -15.16
C LEU A 52 -11.53 -4.53 -16.35
N ALA A 53 -10.91 -4.55 -17.51
CA ALA A 53 -11.54 -5.01 -18.73
C ALA A 53 -10.59 -5.89 -19.54
N PHE A 54 -11.18 -6.69 -20.42
CA PHE A 54 -10.45 -7.47 -21.39
C PHE A 54 -9.60 -6.54 -22.28
N ASN A 55 -8.37 -6.96 -22.58
CA ASN A 55 -7.45 -6.21 -23.42
C ASN A 55 -7.58 -6.70 -24.85
N ASP A 56 -7.99 -5.82 -25.75
CA ASP A 56 -8.22 -6.09 -27.18
C ASP A 56 -6.98 -6.66 -27.90
N ALA A 57 -5.78 -6.43 -27.37
CA ALA A 57 -4.56 -7.02 -27.91
C ALA A 57 -4.57 -8.56 -27.89
N TYR A 58 -5.38 -9.18 -27.02
CA TYR A 58 -5.51 -10.62 -26.89
C TYR A 58 -6.72 -11.22 -27.64
N THR A 59 -7.46 -10.40 -28.40
CA THR A 59 -8.70 -10.80 -29.09
C THR A 59 -8.50 -12.03 -29.98
N ASP A 60 -7.41 -12.13 -30.74
CA ASP A 60 -7.17 -13.27 -31.64
C ASP A 60 -6.86 -14.56 -30.86
N ILE A 61 -6.11 -14.45 -29.78
CA ILE A 61 -5.82 -15.59 -28.90
C ILE A 61 -7.13 -16.07 -28.25
N TYR A 62 -7.93 -15.17 -27.72
CA TYR A 62 -9.21 -15.46 -27.11
C TYR A 62 -10.19 -16.14 -28.08
N LYS A 63 -10.28 -15.65 -29.33
CA LYS A 63 -11.10 -16.27 -30.39
C LYS A 63 -10.68 -17.72 -30.69
N ASN A 64 -9.39 -17.99 -30.72
CA ASN A 64 -8.90 -19.35 -30.94
C ASN A 64 -9.26 -20.27 -29.76
N MET A 65 -9.07 -19.80 -28.52
CA MET A 65 -9.46 -20.56 -27.32
C MET A 65 -10.97 -20.84 -27.26
N LEU A 66 -11.83 -19.91 -27.73
CA LEU A 66 -13.27 -20.14 -27.86
C LEU A 66 -13.58 -21.29 -28.85
N LYS A 67 -12.94 -21.29 -30.04
CA LYS A 67 -13.12 -22.34 -31.06
C LYS A 67 -12.67 -23.71 -30.57
N ASP A 68 -11.55 -23.72 -29.83
CA ASP A 68 -10.96 -24.96 -29.33
C ASP A 68 -11.61 -25.43 -28.02
N LYS A 69 -12.59 -24.66 -27.49
CA LYS A 69 -13.33 -24.94 -26.24
C LYS A 69 -12.41 -25.01 -25.01
N GLU A 70 -11.35 -24.19 -25.00
CA GLU A 70 -10.35 -24.15 -23.95
C GLU A 70 -10.63 -23.10 -22.86
N ILE A 71 -11.80 -22.45 -22.89
CA ILE A 71 -12.19 -21.45 -21.88
C ILE A 71 -13.02 -22.13 -20.79
N PHE A 72 -12.44 -22.36 -19.65
CA PHE A 72 -13.06 -22.99 -18.48
C PHE A 72 -13.38 -22.02 -17.35
N ASP A 73 -12.83 -20.79 -17.43
CA ASP A 73 -13.02 -19.74 -16.43
C ASP A 73 -12.92 -18.36 -17.09
N ILE A 74 -13.10 -17.28 -16.33
CA ILE A 74 -12.83 -15.91 -16.80
C ILE A 74 -11.32 -15.81 -17.07
N PRO A 75 -10.89 -15.44 -18.29
CA PRO A 75 -9.48 -15.39 -18.66
C PRO A 75 -8.81 -14.13 -18.12
N VAL A 76 -8.60 -14.09 -16.80
CA VAL A 76 -8.09 -12.92 -16.08
C VAL A 76 -6.70 -12.49 -16.52
N GLU A 77 -5.92 -13.38 -17.12
CA GLU A 77 -4.60 -13.13 -17.70
C GLU A 77 -4.64 -12.18 -18.91
N PHE A 78 -5.79 -12.00 -19.54
CA PHE A 78 -5.99 -11.10 -20.65
C PHE A 78 -6.58 -9.74 -20.24
N TYR A 79 -6.74 -9.52 -18.92
CA TYR A 79 -7.30 -8.27 -18.44
C TYR A 79 -6.22 -7.21 -18.25
N THR A 80 -6.64 -5.98 -18.43
CA THR A 80 -5.88 -4.79 -18.05
C THR A 80 -6.64 -3.98 -17.02
N VAL A 81 -5.91 -3.29 -16.17
CA VAL A 81 -6.47 -2.34 -15.20
C VAL A 81 -6.10 -0.94 -15.62
N SER A 82 -7.09 -0.10 -15.84
CA SER A 82 -6.90 1.32 -16.12
C SER A 82 -7.38 2.18 -14.95
N TYR A 83 -6.65 3.26 -14.69
CA TYR A 83 -6.97 4.25 -13.67
C TYR A 83 -7.03 5.60 -14.34
N GLN A 84 -8.21 6.20 -14.40
CA GLN A 84 -8.43 7.47 -15.07
C GLN A 84 -9.27 8.40 -14.20
N TYR A 85 -9.03 9.70 -14.34
CA TYR A 85 -10.00 10.69 -13.87
C TYR A 85 -11.21 10.73 -14.84
N PHE A 86 -12.32 11.32 -14.40
CA PHE A 86 -13.48 11.50 -15.30
C PHE A 86 -13.17 12.43 -16.47
N SER A 87 -12.11 13.21 -16.39
CA SER A 87 -11.53 13.94 -17.54
C SER A 87 -10.85 13.05 -18.59
N SER A 88 -10.78 11.73 -18.38
CA SER A 88 -10.02 10.75 -19.18
C SER A 88 -8.49 10.86 -19.04
N GLU A 89 -7.98 11.75 -18.19
CA GLU A 89 -6.55 11.81 -17.87
C GLU A 89 -6.16 10.66 -16.95
N PRO A 90 -4.97 10.05 -17.13
CA PRO A 90 -4.52 8.95 -16.29
C PRO A 90 -4.28 9.41 -14.85
N VAL A 91 -4.65 8.55 -13.87
CA VAL A 91 -4.36 8.81 -12.46
C VAL A 91 -2.88 8.56 -12.18
N VAL A 92 -2.17 9.60 -11.79
CA VAL A 92 -0.80 9.49 -11.28
C VAL A 92 -0.85 9.67 -9.77
N TYR A 93 -0.63 8.59 -9.01
CA TYR A 93 -0.77 8.56 -7.55
C TYR A 93 -0.05 9.70 -6.82
N ARG A 94 1.17 10.06 -7.27
CA ARG A 94 1.95 11.15 -6.68
C ARG A 94 1.24 12.51 -6.72
N PHE A 95 0.39 12.72 -7.70
CA PHE A 95 -0.33 13.97 -7.94
C PHE A 95 -1.84 13.85 -7.68
N SER A 96 -2.27 12.77 -7.03
CA SER A 96 -3.67 12.61 -6.66
C SER A 96 -4.11 13.73 -5.72
N PRO A 97 -5.25 14.40 -5.98
CA PRO A 97 -5.81 15.43 -5.12
C PRO A 97 -6.31 14.86 -3.79
N ILE A 98 -6.56 13.56 -3.78
CA ILE A 98 -7.07 12.84 -2.60
C ILE A 98 -6.03 11.81 -2.18
N LYS A 99 -5.68 11.87 -0.91
CA LYS A 99 -4.79 10.91 -0.27
C LYS A 99 -5.55 10.13 0.77
N GLY A 100 -5.50 8.82 0.65
CA GLY A 100 -6.10 7.89 1.59
C GLY A 100 -5.04 7.13 2.39
N VAL A 101 -5.38 6.79 3.62
CA VAL A 101 -4.65 5.80 4.42
C VAL A 101 -5.55 4.60 4.66
N PHE A 102 -5.02 3.41 4.43
CA PHE A 102 -5.71 2.14 4.70
C PHE A 102 -5.05 1.46 5.89
N ILE A 103 -5.87 1.11 6.88
CA ILE A 103 -5.47 0.46 8.13
C ILE A 103 -6.15 -0.90 8.19
N ASP A 104 -5.41 -1.93 7.85
CA ASP A 104 -5.83 -3.31 7.97
C ASP A 104 -5.31 -3.88 9.29
N THR A 105 -6.20 -4.25 10.20
CA THR A 105 -5.84 -4.81 11.51
C THR A 105 -5.72 -6.33 11.50
N THR A 106 -6.09 -7.00 10.41
CA THR A 106 -6.14 -8.45 10.29
C THR A 106 -4.79 -9.09 10.00
N ARG A 107 -3.92 -8.39 9.27
CA ARG A 107 -2.64 -8.92 8.82
C ARG A 107 -1.60 -8.97 9.93
N LYS A 108 -0.99 -10.14 10.11
CA LYS A 108 0.03 -10.43 11.12
C LYS A 108 1.47 -10.10 10.69
N ASP A 109 1.73 -9.95 9.39
CA ASP A 109 3.08 -9.82 8.80
C ASP A 109 3.63 -8.38 8.80
N TYR A 110 3.32 -7.60 9.84
CA TYR A 110 3.42 -6.14 9.80
C TYR A 110 4.66 -5.50 10.43
N SER A 111 5.58 -6.26 11.02
CA SER A 111 6.75 -5.59 11.64
C SER A 111 7.49 -4.71 10.63
N TYR A 112 7.80 -5.23 9.46
CA TYR A 112 8.50 -4.49 8.41
C TYR A 112 7.66 -3.32 7.83
N ILE A 113 6.35 -3.54 7.60
CA ILE A 113 5.47 -2.50 7.04
C ILE A 113 5.23 -1.38 8.04
N VAL A 114 5.09 -1.73 9.33
CA VAL A 114 4.92 -0.75 10.41
C VAL A 114 6.20 0.04 10.62
N ASP A 115 7.35 -0.61 10.64
CA ASP A 115 8.64 0.05 10.76
C ASP A 115 8.87 0.99 9.58
N LYS A 116 8.55 0.57 8.36
CA LYS A 116 8.61 1.43 7.16
C LYS A 116 7.59 2.57 7.20
N PHE A 117 6.36 2.31 7.64
CA PHE A 117 5.33 3.34 7.81
C PHE A 117 5.78 4.37 8.84
N VAL A 118 6.28 3.92 9.98
CA VAL A 118 6.79 4.79 11.06
C VAL A 118 8.03 5.54 10.61
N ALA A 119 8.97 4.86 9.98
CA ALA A 119 10.16 5.50 9.44
C ALA A 119 9.82 6.61 8.43
N ASN A 120 8.87 6.37 7.54
CA ASN A 120 8.41 7.38 6.59
C ASN A 120 7.70 8.55 7.28
N ASN A 121 6.94 8.27 8.33
CA ASN A 121 6.17 9.30 9.03
C ASN A 121 7.01 10.09 10.04
N ILE A 122 7.97 9.48 10.72
CA ILE A 122 8.92 10.19 11.60
C ILE A 122 9.66 11.29 10.82
N THR A 123 9.93 11.07 9.55
CA THR A 123 10.61 12.09 8.73
C THR A 123 9.80 13.36 8.50
N THR A 124 8.47 13.32 8.65
CA THR A 124 7.64 14.53 8.58
C THR A 124 7.83 15.44 9.79
N TYR A 125 8.27 14.89 10.93
CA TYR A 125 8.55 15.64 12.15
C TYR A 125 9.97 16.20 12.22
N LEU A 126 10.86 15.79 11.31
CA LEU A 126 12.24 16.21 11.29
C LEU A 126 12.45 17.36 10.30
N ASN A 127 13.11 18.42 10.74
CA ASN A 127 13.59 19.44 9.84
C ASN A 127 14.80 18.94 9.02
N GLN A 128 15.26 19.74 8.06
CA GLN A 128 16.36 19.36 7.16
C GLN A 128 17.68 19.13 7.91
N GLN A 129 17.96 19.92 8.93
CA GLN A 129 19.19 19.78 9.75
C GLN A 129 19.16 18.46 10.53
N GLU A 130 18.05 18.16 11.19
CA GLU A 130 17.87 16.91 11.96
C GLU A 130 18.01 15.66 11.07
N ARG A 131 17.49 15.69 9.84
CA ARG A 131 17.68 14.60 8.86
C ARG A 131 19.16 14.43 8.50
N THR A 132 19.85 15.53 8.27
CA THR A 132 21.28 15.52 7.95
C THR A 132 22.09 14.95 9.11
N ASP A 133 21.76 15.32 10.33
CA ASP A 133 22.44 14.85 11.55
C ASP A 133 22.25 13.33 11.73
N LEU A 134 21.02 12.82 11.52
CA LEU A 134 20.74 11.37 11.56
C LEU A 134 21.47 10.61 10.46
N SER A 135 21.47 11.12 9.23
CA SER A 135 22.22 10.52 8.12
C SER A 135 23.73 10.49 8.39
N THR A 136 24.24 11.52 9.03
CA THR A 136 25.66 11.61 9.42
C THR A 136 25.99 10.61 10.54
N ALA A 137 25.12 10.49 11.54
CA ALA A 137 25.27 9.53 12.62
C ALA A 137 25.26 8.08 12.10
N TYR A 138 24.35 7.77 11.17
CA TYR A 138 24.28 6.45 10.54
C TYR A 138 25.55 6.13 9.73
N ARG A 139 26.03 7.09 8.92
CA ARG A 139 27.27 6.95 8.15
C ARG A 139 28.47 6.69 9.06
N LYS A 140 28.55 7.38 10.20
CA LYS A 140 29.58 7.12 11.22
C LYS A 140 29.49 5.70 11.78
N SER A 141 28.29 5.26 12.18
CA SER A 141 28.07 3.89 12.67
C SER A 141 28.47 2.84 11.65
N ARG A 142 28.17 3.07 10.36
CA ARG A 142 28.59 2.19 9.26
C ARG A 142 30.10 2.15 9.12
N HIS A 143 30.76 3.30 9.15
CA HIS A 143 32.22 3.37 9.12
C HIS A 143 32.86 2.61 10.29
N ASP A 144 32.33 2.74 11.49
CA ASP A 144 32.80 2.06 12.69
C ASP A 144 32.59 0.52 12.54
N PHE A 145 31.45 0.09 11.97
CA PHE A 145 31.19 -1.31 11.67
C PHE A 145 32.23 -1.87 10.67
N GLN A 146 32.47 -1.21 9.56
CA GLN A 146 33.48 -1.62 8.56
C GLN A 146 34.89 -1.74 9.17
N ASN A 147 35.21 -0.87 10.12
CA ASN A 147 36.50 -0.84 10.77
C ASN A 147 36.64 -1.79 11.98
N ASN A 148 35.56 -2.45 12.36
CA ASN A 148 35.59 -3.42 13.44
C ASN A 148 36.50 -4.61 13.09
N VAL A 149 37.36 -5.00 14.05
CA VAL A 149 38.35 -6.08 13.86
C VAL A 149 37.70 -7.38 13.43
N VAL A 150 36.56 -7.74 14.02
CA VAL A 150 35.81 -8.98 13.72
C VAL A 150 35.27 -8.93 12.28
N VAL A 151 34.69 -7.80 11.85
CA VAL A 151 34.16 -7.61 10.49
C VAL A 151 35.28 -7.71 9.46
N LYS A 152 36.43 -7.10 9.72
CA LYS A 152 37.61 -7.21 8.85
C LYS A 152 38.12 -8.65 8.74
N GLN A 153 38.13 -9.40 9.84
CA GLN A 153 38.52 -10.81 9.83
C GLN A 153 37.50 -11.66 9.05
N LEU A 154 36.21 -11.41 9.24
CA LEU A 154 35.13 -12.10 8.53
C LEU A 154 35.23 -11.84 7.03
N ASN A 155 35.41 -10.60 6.62
CA ASN A 155 35.56 -10.21 5.20
C ASN A 155 36.79 -10.87 4.56
N LYS A 156 37.89 -10.94 5.28
CA LYS A 156 39.09 -11.70 4.81
C LYS A 156 38.78 -13.20 4.63
N SER A 157 37.99 -13.78 5.54
CA SER A 157 37.59 -15.18 5.43
C SER A 157 36.65 -15.41 4.25
N ILE A 158 35.67 -14.54 4.04
CA ILE A 158 34.72 -14.60 2.92
C ILE A 158 35.46 -14.49 1.59
N SER A 159 36.32 -13.48 1.43
CA SER A 159 37.09 -13.26 0.19
C SER A 159 38.05 -14.43 -0.14
N LYS A 160 38.49 -15.20 0.87
CA LYS A 160 39.30 -16.41 0.65
C LYS A 160 38.48 -17.60 0.16
N ASN A 161 37.26 -17.75 0.69
CA ASN A 161 36.41 -18.91 0.47
C ASN A 161 35.42 -18.73 -0.71
N VAL A 162 35.06 -17.50 -1.03
CA VAL A 162 34.13 -17.15 -2.12
C VAL A 162 34.92 -16.46 -3.24
N LYS A 163 35.20 -17.17 -4.33
CA LYS A 163 35.85 -16.60 -5.51
C LYS A 163 34.82 -16.46 -6.63
N ILE A 164 34.54 -15.25 -7.05
CA ILE A 164 33.69 -14.93 -8.18
C ILE A 164 34.51 -14.04 -9.15
N ASP A 165 34.98 -14.61 -10.22
CA ASP A 165 35.64 -13.88 -11.33
C ASP A 165 36.65 -12.80 -10.89
N ASN A 166 37.52 -13.11 -9.93
CA ASN A 166 38.51 -12.18 -9.34
C ASN A 166 37.91 -10.97 -8.62
N LYS A 167 36.62 -11.03 -8.22
CA LYS A 167 35.96 -9.97 -7.42
C LYS A 167 36.10 -10.29 -5.95
N GLU A 168 36.36 -9.25 -5.14
CA GLU A 168 36.32 -9.36 -3.69
C GLU A 168 34.85 -9.32 -3.21
N VAL A 169 34.50 -10.29 -2.39
CA VAL A 169 33.18 -10.35 -1.71
C VAL A 169 33.35 -9.94 -0.27
N SER A 170 32.55 -8.97 0.18
CA SER A 170 32.56 -8.48 1.56
C SER A 170 31.13 -8.25 2.06
N ILE A 171 30.95 -8.24 3.38
CA ILE A 171 29.72 -7.82 4.04
C ILE A 171 29.88 -6.40 4.58
N ASP A 172 28.81 -5.63 4.46
CA ASP A 172 28.69 -4.28 4.98
C ASP A 172 27.25 -3.98 5.40
N LEU A 173 27.02 -2.87 6.10
CA LEU A 173 25.68 -2.35 6.33
C LEU A 173 25.14 -1.70 5.05
N HIS A 174 23.83 -1.74 4.85
CA HIS A 174 23.20 -1.19 3.65
C HIS A 174 23.54 0.27 3.38
N GLU A 175 23.74 0.62 2.10
CA GLU A 175 24.17 1.96 1.65
C GLU A 175 23.24 2.58 0.58
N ASP A 176 22.08 2.01 0.33
CA ASP A 176 21.33 2.27 -0.90
C ASP A 176 20.79 3.70 -1.03
N THR A 177 20.56 4.43 0.07
CA THR A 177 20.01 5.79 0.03
C THR A 177 20.55 6.70 1.13
N VAL A 178 20.41 8.04 0.94
CA VAL A 178 20.73 9.04 1.96
C VAL A 178 19.93 8.85 3.26
N ASP A 179 18.78 8.24 3.15
CA ASP A 179 17.83 8.04 4.24
C ASP A 179 17.81 6.58 4.77
N GLU A 180 18.86 5.80 4.51
CA GLU A 180 18.92 4.37 4.89
C GLU A 180 18.75 4.14 6.41
N TRP A 181 19.13 5.10 7.24
CA TRP A 181 18.89 5.06 8.67
C TRP A 181 17.41 4.84 9.04
N LYS A 182 16.46 5.23 8.17
CA LYS A 182 15.03 5.01 8.36
C LYS A 182 14.66 3.53 8.39
N ASN A 183 15.32 2.74 7.55
CA ASN A 183 15.07 1.31 7.44
C ASN A 183 15.67 0.52 8.62
N GLN A 184 16.54 1.17 9.40
CA GLN A 184 17.13 0.59 10.60
C GLN A 184 16.40 0.98 11.89
N MET A 185 15.34 1.79 11.79
CA MET A 185 14.56 2.21 12.95
C MET A 185 13.48 1.19 13.29
N SER A 186 13.33 0.88 14.55
CA SER A 186 12.22 0.10 15.09
C SER A 186 11.50 0.87 16.20
N ILE A 187 10.19 0.65 16.31
CA ILE A 187 9.41 1.23 17.41
C ILE A 187 9.64 0.43 18.68
N ARG A 188 9.71 1.14 19.79
CA ARG A 188 9.69 0.55 21.12
C ARG A 188 8.63 1.21 21.99
N VAL A 189 7.92 0.42 22.76
CA VAL A 189 6.97 0.88 23.78
C VAL A 189 7.51 0.47 25.13
N GLU A 190 7.79 1.42 26.01
CA GLU A 190 8.39 1.14 27.32
C GLU A 190 9.63 0.23 27.24
N LYS A 191 10.50 0.46 26.24
CA LYS A 191 11.71 -0.33 25.95
C LYS A 191 11.45 -1.72 25.36
N ILE A 192 10.21 -2.17 25.20
CA ILE A 192 9.84 -3.43 24.56
C ILE A 192 9.75 -3.21 23.05
N PRO A 193 10.40 -4.03 22.21
CA PRO A 193 10.24 -3.98 20.76
C PRO A 193 8.78 -4.12 20.36
N PHE A 194 8.37 -3.39 19.29
CA PHE A 194 6.97 -3.34 18.85
C PHE A 194 6.39 -4.72 18.55
N GLU A 195 7.17 -5.59 17.95
CA GLU A 195 6.80 -6.97 17.63
C GLU A 195 6.52 -7.85 18.87
N ASN A 196 7.03 -7.45 20.03
CA ASN A 196 6.88 -8.20 21.28
C ASN A 196 5.76 -7.68 22.20
N ILE A 197 5.04 -6.63 21.81
CA ILE A 197 3.87 -6.14 22.54
C ILE A 197 2.59 -6.81 22.02
N GLY A 198 1.54 -6.82 22.84
CA GLY A 198 0.25 -7.43 22.47
C GLY A 198 -0.38 -6.77 21.23
N PHE A 199 -1.00 -7.57 20.36
CA PHE A 199 -1.59 -7.13 19.08
C PHE A 199 -2.56 -5.95 19.24
N GLY A 200 -3.38 -5.92 20.29
CA GLY A 200 -4.29 -4.81 20.56
C GLY A 200 -3.54 -3.47 20.72
N THR A 201 -2.43 -3.48 21.45
CA THR A 201 -1.58 -2.28 21.61
C THR A 201 -0.90 -1.93 20.30
N GLN A 202 -0.42 -2.92 19.54
CA GLN A 202 0.14 -2.68 18.20
C GLN A 202 -0.88 -1.99 17.29
N ASN A 203 -2.11 -2.49 17.22
CA ASN A 203 -3.18 -1.91 16.41
C ASN A 203 -3.52 -0.48 16.87
N THR A 204 -3.61 -0.24 18.17
CA THR A 204 -3.83 1.11 18.70
C THR A 204 -2.73 2.08 18.25
N ILE A 205 -1.47 1.68 18.34
CA ILE A 205 -0.34 2.53 17.94
C ILE A 205 -0.36 2.80 16.42
N LYS A 206 -0.64 1.78 15.58
CA LYS A 206 -0.76 1.94 14.12
C LYS A 206 -1.80 2.99 13.78
N ILE A 207 -2.99 2.89 14.37
CA ILE A 207 -4.10 3.78 14.11
C ILE A 207 -3.80 5.19 14.62
N GLU A 208 -3.26 5.34 15.83
CA GLU A 208 -2.86 6.65 16.39
C GLU A 208 -1.81 7.34 15.50
N LEU A 209 -0.83 6.59 15.01
CA LEU A 209 0.18 7.13 14.09
C LEU A 209 -0.44 7.53 12.75
N ALA A 210 -1.32 6.70 12.18
CA ALA A 210 -2.02 7.01 10.95
C ALA A 210 -2.87 8.28 11.07
N ILE A 211 -3.56 8.47 12.19
CA ILE A 211 -4.39 9.66 12.45
C ILE A 211 -3.51 10.91 12.61
N LYS A 212 -2.46 10.83 13.43
CA LYS A 212 -1.59 11.99 13.71
C LYS A 212 -0.82 12.46 12.49
N ASN A 213 -0.29 11.52 11.70
CA ASN A 213 0.48 11.85 10.50
C ASN A 213 -0.38 12.32 9.34
N SER A 214 -1.67 12.03 9.39
CA SER A 214 -2.62 12.44 8.37
C SER A 214 -3.18 13.85 8.58
N SER A 215 -2.69 14.60 9.60
CA SER A 215 -3.32 15.88 9.98
C SER A 215 -3.30 16.95 8.88
N GLU A 216 -2.39 16.88 7.90
CA GLU A 216 -2.31 17.90 6.85
C GLU A 216 -2.46 17.39 5.40
N GLN A 217 -2.38 16.09 5.15
CA GLN A 217 -2.34 15.56 3.78
C GLN A 217 -3.30 14.42 3.45
N VAL A 218 -3.96 13.81 4.44
CA VAL A 218 -4.85 12.66 4.20
C VAL A 218 -6.30 13.10 4.34
N ASN A 219 -7.05 12.87 3.28
CA ASN A 219 -8.47 13.20 3.18
C ASN A 219 -9.36 12.03 3.61
N ILE A 220 -8.89 10.79 3.39
CA ILE A 220 -9.66 9.57 3.59
C ILE A 220 -8.92 8.62 4.52
N VAL A 221 -9.61 8.13 5.56
CA VAL A 221 -9.15 7.04 6.42
C VAL A 221 -10.03 5.82 6.18
N MET A 222 -9.43 4.73 5.74
CA MET A 222 -10.12 3.44 5.57
C MET A 222 -9.59 2.49 6.63
N MET A 223 -10.49 1.84 7.35
CA MET A 223 -10.15 0.93 8.45
C MET A 223 -10.94 -0.37 8.30
N GLU A 224 -10.22 -1.50 8.36
CA GLU A 224 -10.80 -2.83 8.30
C GLU A 224 -10.69 -3.51 9.67
N GLU A 225 -11.83 -4.02 10.14
CA GLU A 225 -11.99 -4.78 11.38
C GLU A 225 -11.27 -4.15 12.60
N PRO A 226 -11.58 -2.91 12.99
CA PRO A 226 -10.92 -2.23 14.10
C PRO A 226 -11.07 -2.97 15.44
N GLU A 227 -12.09 -3.84 15.56
CA GLU A 227 -12.33 -4.68 16.73
C GLU A 227 -11.29 -5.77 16.93
N ASN A 228 -10.49 -6.10 15.93
CA ASN A 228 -9.52 -7.19 16.03
C ASN A 228 -8.50 -6.93 17.13
N ASN A 229 -8.46 -7.88 18.07
CA ASN A 229 -7.57 -7.85 19.24
C ASN A 229 -7.73 -6.63 20.17
N LEU A 230 -8.85 -5.89 20.07
CA LEU A 230 -9.19 -4.80 20.97
C LEU A 230 -10.38 -5.17 21.84
N SER A 231 -10.37 -4.72 23.10
CA SER A 231 -11.59 -4.73 23.89
C SER A 231 -12.58 -3.71 23.31
N TYR A 232 -13.87 -3.95 23.49
CA TYR A 232 -14.95 -3.03 23.07
C TYR A 232 -14.66 -1.58 23.48
N THR A 233 -14.29 -1.37 24.74
CA THR A 233 -13.99 -0.02 25.26
C THR A 233 -12.82 0.64 24.52
N ASN A 234 -11.78 -0.10 24.18
CA ASN A 234 -10.63 0.45 23.47
C ASN A 234 -10.96 0.71 22.01
N MET A 235 -11.72 -0.17 21.36
CA MET A 235 -12.22 0.03 20.01
C MET A 235 -13.08 1.30 19.92
N THR A 236 -14.08 1.45 20.79
CA THR A 236 -14.96 2.62 20.79
C THR A 236 -14.19 3.93 20.99
N LYS A 237 -13.22 3.96 21.92
CA LYS A 237 -12.37 5.14 22.11
C LYS A 237 -11.55 5.47 20.88
N LEU A 238 -11.01 4.46 20.21
CA LEU A 238 -10.19 4.61 19.03
C LEU A 238 -11.00 5.16 17.86
N VAL A 239 -12.13 4.52 17.54
CA VAL A 239 -13.03 4.94 16.47
C VAL A 239 -13.53 6.38 16.70
N LYS A 240 -13.92 6.71 17.94
CA LYS A 240 -14.31 8.06 18.30
C LYS A 240 -13.22 9.08 18.00
N ARG A 241 -11.97 8.80 18.31
CA ARG A 241 -10.85 9.69 17.97
C ARG A 241 -10.65 9.83 16.46
N VAL A 242 -10.82 8.74 15.69
CA VAL A 242 -10.74 8.79 14.22
C VAL A 242 -11.82 9.71 13.66
N ILE A 243 -13.06 9.56 14.12
CA ILE A 243 -14.20 10.37 13.68
C ILE A 243 -14.04 11.84 14.10
N GLU A 244 -13.54 12.10 15.31
CA GLU A 244 -13.28 13.45 15.81
C GLU A 244 -12.08 14.14 15.14
N SER A 245 -11.27 13.41 14.36
CA SER A 245 -10.19 14.01 13.59
C SER A 245 -10.77 14.84 12.43
N ASN A 246 -10.85 16.15 12.62
CA ASN A 246 -11.53 17.10 11.74
C ASN A 246 -11.12 17.01 10.27
N GLY A 247 -12.10 17.06 9.36
CA GLY A 247 -11.89 17.22 7.92
C GLY A 247 -11.55 15.95 7.15
N LYS A 248 -11.74 14.75 7.72
CA LYS A 248 -11.47 13.48 7.05
C LYS A 248 -12.75 12.69 6.87
N GLN A 249 -12.85 12.04 5.71
CA GLN A 249 -13.85 11.02 5.48
C GLN A 249 -13.33 9.67 6.01
N VAL A 250 -14.18 8.99 6.80
CA VAL A 250 -13.80 7.72 7.44
C VAL A 250 -14.68 6.61 6.92
N PHE A 251 -14.06 5.54 6.42
CA PHE A 251 -14.74 4.30 6.03
C PHE A 251 -14.28 3.19 6.97
N ILE A 252 -15.24 2.51 7.59
CA ILE A 252 -14.98 1.41 8.51
C ILE A 252 -15.72 0.17 8.01
N SER A 253 -14.98 -0.91 7.78
CA SER A 253 -15.53 -2.25 7.56
C SER A 253 -15.39 -3.04 8.86
N THR A 254 -16.49 -3.59 9.36
CA THR A 254 -16.53 -4.31 10.64
C THR A 254 -17.50 -5.48 10.60
N HIS A 255 -17.16 -6.57 11.29
CA HIS A 255 -18.05 -7.69 11.58
C HIS A 255 -18.72 -7.56 12.96
N SER A 256 -18.39 -6.50 13.72
CA SER A 256 -19.00 -6.25 15.01
C SER A 256 -20.44 -5.79 14.85
N SER A 257 -21.37 -6.42 15.56
CA SER A 257 -22.77 -6.01 15.62
C SER A 257 -23.01 -4.83 16.58
N TYR A 258 -21.98 -4.33 17.21
CA TYR A 258 -22.08 -3.15 18.08
C TYR A 258 -22.06 -1.90 17.20
N GLU A 259 -23.08 -1.05 17.36
CA GLU A 259 -23.10 0.28 16.76
C GLU A 259 -21.89 1.10 17.28
N ILE A 260 -21.19 1.71 16.37
CA ILE A 260 -20.00 2.53 16.64
C ILE A 260 -20.43 3.98 16.83
#